data_dfdbddf8eed527840e59f7fbe3a0d2c5
#
_entry.id   dfdbddf8eed527840e59f7fbe3a0d2c5
#
_cell.length_a   1.000
_cell.length_b   1.000
_cell.length_c   1.000
_cell.angle_alpha   90.00
_cell.angle_beta   90.00
_cell.angle_gamma   90.00
#
_symmetry.space_group_name_H-M   'P 1'
#
loop_
_entity.id
_entity.type
_entity.pdbx_description
1 polymer ?
#
loop_
_entity_poly.entity_id
_entity_poly.type
_entity_poly.pdbx_seq_one_letter_code
_entity_poly.pdbx_strand_id
1 'polypeptide(L)' 'MSFQAYIDNIQQKTGHSADDFKKLAEKKGFTEKGKIKESLKAGDIVAWLKKDFDLGHGHSMAIYALLNGIKQSKSSNKK' A
#
# COMPACT_ATOMS: atom_id res chain seq x y z
N MET A 1 9.46 -14.48 -1.63
CA MET A 1 9.81 -13.11 -1.23
C MET A 1 8.92 -12.69 -0.07
N SER A 2 9.49 -12.08 0.92
CA SER A 2 8.70 -11.68 2.09
C SER A 2 7.94 -10.39 1.80
N PHE A 3 6.94 -10.13 2.62
CA PHE A 3 6.16 -8.91 2.50
C PHE A 3 7.07 -7.67 2.62
N GLN A 4 7.99 -7.70 3.57
CA GLN A 4 8.90 -6.58 3.77
C GLN A 4 9.78 -6.36 2.54
N ALA A 5 10.18 -7.43 1.86
CA ALA A 5 10.97 -7.29 0.65
C ALA A 5 10.19 -6.57 -0.45
N TYR A 6 8.90 -6.85 -0.56
CA TYR A 6 8.06 -6.11 -1.50
C TYR A 6 8.02 -4.63 -1.15
N ILE A 7 7.86 -4.31 0.13
CA ILE A 7 7.80 -2.93 0.57
C ILE A 7 9.13 -2.22 0.30
N ASP A 8 10.25 -2.89 0.56
CA ASP A 8 11.57 -2.31 0.31
C ASP A 8 11.77 -2.03 -1.19
N ASN A 9 11.36 -2.96 -2.04
CA ASN A 9 11.48 -2.77 -3.47
C ASN A 9 10.61 -1.61 -3.96
N ILE A 10 9.41 -1.51 -3.41
CA ILE A 10 8.51 -0.43 -3.77
C ILE A 10 9.12 0.91 -3.37
N GLN A 11 9.73 0.98 -2.19
CA GLN A 11 10.36 2.20 -1.74
C GLN A 11 11.51 2.61 -2.66
N GLN A 12 12.30 1.64 -3.11
CA GLN A 12 13.40 1.94 -4.03
C GLN A 12 12.87 2.41 -5.38
N LYS A 13 11.78 1.84 -5.82
CA LYS A 13 11.23 2.16 -7.13
C LYS A 13 10.47 3.49 -7.13
N THR A 14 9.73 3.77 -6.09
CA THR A 14 8.85 4.93 -6.08
C THR A 14 9.35 6.06 -5.20
N GLY A 15 10.25 5.78 -4.28
CA GLY A 15 10.71 6.77 -3.32
C GLY A 15 9.74 6.97 -2.16
N HIS A 16 8.71 6.13 -2.05
CA HIS A 16 7.72 6.24 -0.98
C HIS A 16 7.79 5.04 -0.06
N SER A 17 7.76 5.30 1.23
CA SER A 17 7.74 4.24 2.23
C SER A 17 6.31 3.75 2.45
N ALA A 18 6.19 2.70 3.27
CA ALA A 18 4.87 2.18 3.60
C ALA A 18 4.00 3.27 4.23
N ASP A 19 4.57 4.06 5.13
CA ASP A 19 3.80 5.13 5.76
C ASP A 19 3.38 6.18 4.75
N ASP A 20 4.22 6.45 3.77
CA ASP A 20 3.88 7.41 2.72
C ASP A 20 2.66 6.94 1.94
N PHE A 21 2.60 5.66 1.61
CA PHE A 21 1.44 5.14 0.90
C PHE A 21 0.18 5.22 1.74
N LYS A 22 0.30 4.99 3.03
CA LYS A 22 -0.85 5.13 3.92
C LYS A 22 -1.37 6.56 3.92
N LYS A 23 -0.47 7.51 3.99
CA LYS A 23 -0.86 8.92 3.97
C LYS A 23 -1.47 9.32 2.64
N LEU A 24 -0.88 8.86 1.55
CA LEU A 24 -1.39 9.17 0.22
C LEU A 24 -2.78 8.62 0.03
N ALA A 25 -3.00 7.38 0.47
CA ALA A 25 -4.31 6.76 0.34
C ALA A 25 -5.35 7.50 1.17
N GLU A 26 -4.97 7.91 2.36
CA GLU A 26 -5.88 8.66 3.22
C GLU A 26 -6.22 10.00 2.60
N LYS A 27 -5.23 10.65 2.03
CA LYS A 27 -5.43 11.93 1.40
C LYS A 27 -6.36 11.84 0.20
N LYS A 28 -6.30 10.74 -0.52
CA LYS A 28 -7.18 10.52 -1.67
C LYS A 28 -8.57 10.04 -1.25
N GLY A 29 -8.75 9.75 0.02
CA GLY A 29 -10.03 9.26 0.51
C GLY A 29 -10.23 7.77 0.30
N PHE A 30 -9.16 7.02 0.07
CA PHE A 30 -9.27 5.58 -0.13
C PHE A 30 -9.32 4.80 1.17
N THR A 31 -8.79 5.36 2.25
CA THR A 31 -8.76 4.67 3.54
C THR A 31 -9.45 5.49 4.61
N GLU A 32 -9.92 4.79 5.61
CA GLU A 32 -10.57 5.41 6.75
C GLU A 32 -10.22 4.58 7.97
N LYS A 33 -9.68 5.23 8.98
CA LYS A 33 -9.30 4.57 10.23
C LYS A 33 -8.35 3.40 10.01
N GLY A 34 -7.44 3.59 9.07
CA GLY A 34 -6.40 2.59 8.82
C GLY A 34 -6.83 1.44 7.94
N LYS A 35 -8.00 1.50 7.35
CA LYS A 35 -8.49 0.45 6.47
C LYS A 35 -9.05 1.04 5.20
N ILE A 36 -9.04 0.25 4.14
CA ILE A 36 -9.62 0.67 2.88
C ILE A 36 -11.14 0.70 3.03
N LYS A 37 -11.75 1.73 2.50
CA LYS A 37 -13.20 1.86 2.58
C LYS A 37 -13.89 0.71 1.90
N GLU A 38 -15.03 0.30 2.44
CA GLU A 38 -15.78 -0.82 1.90
C GLU A 38 -16.27 -0.57 0.48
N SER A 39 -16.44 0.69 0.12
CA SER A 39 -16.89 1.02 -1.22
C SER A 39 -15.82 0.79 -2.28
N LEU A 40 -14.58 0.57 -1.87
CA LEU A 40 -13.47 0.35 -2.78
C LEU A 40 -13.10 -1.12 -2.82
N LYS A 41 -12.60 -1.54 -3.96
CA LYS A 41 -12.18 -2.92 -4.15
C LYS A 41 -10.69 -2.96 -4.41
N ALA A 42 -10.12 -4.17 -4.31
CA ALA A 42 -8.70 -4.34 -4.56
C ALA A 42 -8.30 -3.82 -5.93
N GLY A 43 -9.16 -4.03 -6.92
CA GLY A 43 -8.88 -3.55 -8.27
C GLY A 43 -8.73 -2.04 -8.36
N ASP A 44 -9.50 -1.32 -7.55
CA ASP A 44 -9.40 0.14 -7.55
C ASP A 44 -8.04 0.59 -7.04
N ILE A 45 -7.57 -0.05 -5.98
CA ILE A 45 -6.28 0.28 -5.41
C ILE A 45 -5.15 -0.12 -6.36
N VAL A 46 -5.25 -1.30 -6.95
CA VAL A 46 -4.24 -1.77 -7.90
C VAL A 46 -4.17 -0.83 -9.10
N ALA A 47 -5.31 -0.39 -9.60
CA ALA A 47 -5.34 0.51 -10.75
C ALA A 47 -4.66 1.84 -10.42
N TRP A 48 -4.93 2.37 -9.22
CA TRP A 48 -4.29 3.59 -8.78
C TRP A 48 -2.78 3.43 -8.71
N LEU A 49 -2.32 2.34 -8.12
CA LEU A 49 -0.88 2.13 -7.94
C LEU A 49 -0.18 1.89 -9.27
N LYS A 50 -0.84 1.21 -10.19
CA LYS A 50 -0.26 1.01 -11.52
C LYS A 50 -0.17 2.33 -12.28
N LYS A 51 -1.19 3.14 -12.17
CA LYS A 51 -1.25 4.39 -12.90
C LYS A 51 -0.28 5.42 -12.35
N ASP A 52 -0.26 5.59 -11.05
CA ASP A 52 0.53 6.65 -10.44
C ASP A 52 1.96 6.25 -10.15
N PHE A 53 2.21 5.00 -9.89
CA PHE A 53 3.53 4.54 -9.45
C PHE A 53 4.11 3.44 -10.33
N ASP A 54 3.37 3.02 -11.34
CA ASP A 54 3.85 2.01 -12.28
C ASP A 54 4.26 0.72 -11.57
N LEU A 55 3.50 0.34 -10.55
CA LEU A 55 3.77 -0.88 -9.81
C LEU A 55 3.14 -2.09 -10.48
N GLY A 56 3.83 -3.22 -10.44
CA GLY A 56 3.27 -4.45 -10.94
C GLY A 56 2.16 -4.97 -10.03
N HIS A 57 1.46 -6.00 -10.49
CA HIS A 57 0.33 -6.54 -9.75
C HIS A 57 0.73 -7.01 -8.35
N GLY A 58 1.84 -7.76 -8.26
CA GLY A 58 2.28 -8.27 -6.96
C GLY A 58 2.60 -7.18 -5.97
N HIS A 59 3.31 -6.13 -6.42
CA HIS A 59 3.65 -5.02 -5.56
C HIS A 59 2.41 -4.23 -5.18
N SER A 60 1.48 -4.07 -6.12
CA SER A 60 0.24 -3.35 -5.84
C SER A 60 -0.59 -4.10 -4.79
N MET A 61 -0.63 -5.42 -4.87
CA MET A 61 -1.36 -6.20 -3.88
C MET A 61 -0.70 -6.12 -2.50
N ALA A 62 0.62 -5.99 -2.46
CA ALA A 62 1.30 -5.81 -1.18
C ALA A 62 0.87 -4.49 -0.53
N ILE A 63 0.77 -3.43 -1.32
CA ILE A 63 0.31 -2.15 -0.80
C ILE A 63 -1.17 -2.25 -0.38
N TYR A 64 -1.97 -2.95 -1.17
CA TYR A 64 -3.37 -3.14 -0.82
C TYR A 64 -3.50 -3.81 0.56
N ALA A 65 -2.73 -4.87 0.80
CA ALA A 65 -2.77 -5.56 2.08
C ALA A 65 -2.31 -4.65 3.21
N LEU A 66 -1.29 -3.84 2.95
CA LEU A 66 -0.79 -2.89 3.93
C LEU A 66 -1.87 -1.86 4.28
N LEU A 67 -2.51 -1.31 3.28
CA LEU A 67 -3.53 -0.28 3.49
C LEU A 67 -4.76 -0.84 4.20
N ASN A 68 -5.04 -2.11 3.97
CA ASN A 68 -6.20 -2.73 4.58
C ASN A 68 -5.92 -3.28 5.97
N GLY A 69 -4.71 -3.09 6.46
CA GLY A 69 -4.36 -3.55 7.80
C GLY A 69 -4.14 -5.04 7.92
N ILE A 70 -4.12 -5.75 6.80
CA ILE A 70 -3.90 -7.19 6.82
C ILE A 70 -2.46 -7.50 7.18
N LYS A 71 -1.53 -6.71 6.64
CA LYS A 71 -0.12 -6.86 6.94
C LYS A 71 0.49 -5.52 7.25
N GLN A 72 1.62 -5.54 7.93
CA GLN A 72 2.32 -4.31 8.27
C GLN A 72 3.78 -4.47 7.95
N SER A 73 4.41 -3.35 7.61
CA SER A 73 5.84 -3.39 7.38
C SER A 73 6.54 -3.53 8.73
N LYS A 74 7.76 -4.02 8.64
CA LYS A 74 8.52 -4.28 9.83
C LYS A 74 8.72 -3.05 10.67
N SER A 75 8.92 -1.94 10.03
CA SER A 75 9.21 -0.71 10.75
C SER A 75 8.00 -0.14 11.47
N SER A 76 6.81 -0.56 11.11
CA SER A 76 5.62 -0.03 11.75
C SER A 76 5.16 -0.86 12.92
N ASN A 77 5.88 -1.87 13.24
CA ASN A 77 5.49 -2.73 14.17
C ASN A 77 5.77 -2.43 15.53
N LYS A 78 5.45 -2.24 16.30
CA LYS A 78 5.80 -2.01 17.49
C LYS A 78 5.01 -2.56 18.29
N LYS A 79 4.73 -2.94 18.59
CA LYS A 79 4.00 -3.30 19.35
C LYS A 79 4.04 -3.39 19.95
#